data_90cf2a82b2b5b393e9533a69c6a2bbd1
#
_entry.id   90cf2a82b2b5b393e9533a69c6a2bbd1
#
_cell.length_a   1.000
_cell.length_b   1.000
_cell.length_c   1.000
_cell.angle_alpha   90.00
_cell.angle_beta   90.00
_cell.angle_gamma   90.00
#
_symmetry.space_group_name_H-M   'P 1'
#
loop_
_entity.id
_entity.type
_entity.pdbx_description
1 polymer ?
#
loop_
_entity_poly.entity_id
_entity_poly.type
_entity_poly.pdbx_seq_one_letter_code
_entity_poly.pdbx_strand_id
1 'polypeptide(L)'
;MSTAEAEGRVYNVGGQERENMDVVRRILDLTGASPDLVRHVEDRPGHDRRYSVDSSKLSGLGWQPKHSFDSGGLEETVDWYREHRDWWEPIKSGDYKRYYDEQYAARLA
;
A
#
# COMPACT_ATOMS: atom_id res chain seq x y z
N MET A 1 8.39 -12.57 -18.54
CA MET A 1 8.38 -11.74 -19.76
C MET A 1 9.78 -11.22 -19.98
N SER A 2 10.45 -11.66 -20.99
CA SER A 2 11.72 -11.09 -21.44
C SER A 2 11.57 -10.82 -22.91
N THR A 3 11.47 -9.56 -23.28
CA THR A 3 11.45 -9.16 -24.68
C THR A 3 12.56 -8.14 -24.88
N ALA A 4 13.35 -8.29 -25.92
CA ALA A 4 14.36 -7.32 -26.32
C ALA A 4 13.76 -5.91 -26.50
N GLU A 5 12.47 -5.82 -26.82
CA GLU A 5 11.72 -4.58 -26.95
C GLU A 5 11.54 -3.83 -25.62
N ALA A 6 11.58 -4.53 -24.49
CA ALA A 6 11.45 -3.94 -23.15
C ALA A 6 12.74 -3.32 -22.63
N GLU A 7 13.89 -3.74 -23.13
CA GLU A 7 15.20 -3.30 -22.65
C GLU A 7 15.44 -1.81 -22.88
N GLY A 8 16.00 -1.16 -21.87
CA GLY A 8 16.39 0.25 -21.95
C GLY A 8 15.24 1.24 -21.98
N ARG A 9 13.99 0.82 -21.73
CA ARG A 9 12.80 1.67 -21.74
C ARG A 9 12.23 1.86 -20.35
N VAL A 10 11.51 2.96 -20.16
CA VAL A 10 10.82 3.28 -18.90
C VAL A 10 9.35 2.93 -19.03
N TYR A 11 8.81 2.27 -18.00
CA TYR A 11 7.42 1.86 -17.93
C TYR A 11 6.80 2.34 -16.61
N ASN A 12 5.58 2.86 -16.71
CA ASN A 12 4.74 3.07 -15.55
C ASN A 12 4.07 1.75 -15.15
N VAL A 13 4.09 1.45 -13.87
CA VAL A 13 3.43 0.27 -13.29
C VAL A 13 2.43 0.76 -12.26
N GLY A 14 1.16 0.58 -12.54
CA GLY A 14 0.06 0.90 -11.64
C GLY A 14 -0.78 -0.33 -11.35
N GLY A 15 -1.60 -0.21 -10.33
CA GLY A 15 -2.57 -1.22 -9.93
C GLY A 15 -4.00 -0.72 -10.05
N GLN A 16 -4.91 -1.45 -9.42
CA GLN A 16 -6.30 -1.05 -9.30
C GLN A 16 -6.43 0.12 -8.32
N GLU A 17 -7.12 1.17 -8.75
CA GLU A 17 -7.40 2.31 -7.88
C GLU A 17 -8.47 1.97 -6.86
N ARG A 18 -8.22 2.36 -5.62
CA ARG A 18 -9.17 2.27 -4.50
C ARG A 18 -9.03 3.48 -3.61
N GLU A 19 -10.13 3.88 -3.00
CA GLU A 19 -10.09 4.90 -1.96
C GLU A 19 -9.36 4.36 -0.72
N ASN A 20 -8.56 5.21 -0.07
CA ASN A 20 -7.81 4.81 1.13
C ASN A 20 -8.72 4.20 2.21
N MET A 21 -9.90 4.79 2.42
CA MET A 21 -10.82 4.29 3.44
C MET A 21 -11.42 2.93 3.09
N ASP A 22 -11.58 2.61 1.81
CA ASP A 22 -12.03 1.28 1.41
C ASP A 22 -10.97 0.21 1.70
N VAL A 23 -9.70 0.55 1.43
CA VAL A 23 -8.56 -0.32 1.78
C VAL A 23 -8.46 -0.51 3.29
N VAL A 24 -8.58 0.56 4.06
CA VAL A 24 -8.53 0.53 5.54
C VAL A 24 -9.64 -0.34 6.11
N ARG A 25 -10.89 -0.15 5.66
CA ARG A 25 -12.03 -0.98 6.10
C ARG A 25 -11.81 -2.46 5.81
N ARG A 26 -11.32 -2.76 4.61
CA ARG A 26 -11.03 -4.15 4.23
C ARG A 26 -9.93 -4.78 5.09
N ILE A 27 -8.89 -4.02 5.43
CA ILE A 27 -7.84 -4.49 6.35
C ILE A 27 -8.40 -4.74 7.75
N LEU A 28 -9.25 -3.84 8.28
CA LEU A 28 -9.91 -4.05 9.57
C LEU A 28 -10.74 -5.34 9.57
N ASP A 29 -11.52 -5.57 8.52
CA ASP A 29 -12.33 -6.77 8.37
C ASP A 29 -11.47 -8.04 8.36
N LEU A 30 -10.40 -8.04 7.58
CA LEU A 30 -9.49 -9.18 7.45
C LEU A 30 -8.71 -9.48 8.73
N THR A 31 -8.38 -8.47 9.50
CA THR A 31 -7.60 -8.61 10.73
C THR A 31 -8.46 -8.79 11.98
N GLY A 32 -9.75 -8.48 11.92
CA GLY A 32 -10.63 -8.40 13.09
C GLY A 32 -10.28 -7.25 14.03
N ALA A 33 -9.53 -6.25 13.55
CA ALA A 33 -9.11 -5.11 14.36
C ALA A 33 -10.26 -4.12 14.60
N SER A 34 -10.20 -3.40 15.73
CA SER A 34 -11.21 -2.39 16.06
C SER A 34 -11.15 -1.20 15.10
N PRO A 35 -12.30 -0.70 14.61
CA PRO A 35 -12.38 0.57 13.88
C PRO A 35 -11.84 1.77 14.68
N ASP A 36 -11.80 1.69 16.01
CA ASP A 36 -11.26 2.75 16.87
C ASP A 36 -9.75 2.99 16.69
N LEU A 37 -9.08 2.08 15.99
CA LEU A 37 -7.68 2.27 15.60
C LEU A 37 -7.51 3.30 14.49
N VAL A 38 -8.58 3.65 13.79
CA VAL A 38 -8.55 4.64 12.71
C VAL A 38 -8.72 6.04 13.29
N ARG A 39 -7.73 6.90 13.03
CA ARG A 39 -7.79 8.30 13.43
C ARG A 39 -7.57 9.20 12.23
N HIS A 40 -8.48 10.13 12.03
CA HIS A 40 -8.28 11.20 11.05
C HIS A 40 -7.33 12.24 11.62
N VAL A 41 -6.39 12.66 10.83
CA VAL A 41 -5.40 13.68 11.19
C VAL A 41 -5.46 14.81 10.17
N GLU A 42 -4.88 15.96 10.54
CA GLU A 42 -4.73 17.06 9.60
C GLU A 42 -3.87 16.63 8.40
N ASP A 43 -4.31 16.99 7.22
CA ASP A 43 -3.60 16.67 5.99
C ASP A 43 -2.26 17.42 5.88
N ARG A 44 -1.28 16.82 5.24
CA ARG A 44 -0.01 17.49 5.00
C ARG A 44 -0.15 18.53 3.88
N PRO A 45 0.59 19.65 3.93
CA PRO A 45 0.61 20.60 2.82
C PRO A 45 1.09 19.95 1.52
N GLY A 46 0.39 20.23 0.42
CA GLY A 46 0.75 19.69 -0.88
C GLY A 46 0.50 18.19 -1.07
N HIS A 47 -0.38 17.62 -0.25
CA HIS A 47 -0.73 16.20 -0.37
C HIS A 47 -1.52 15.94 -1.66
N ASP A 48 -1.07 14.99 -2.47
CA ASP A 48 -1.78 14.55 -3.65
C ASP A 48 -3.11 13.90 -3.28
N ARG A 49 -4.17 14.33 -3.94
CA ARG A 49 -5.50 13.79 -3.70
C ARG A 49 -5.69 12.41 -4.27
N ARG A 50 -5.00 12.10 -5.39
CA ARG A 50 -5.17 10.86 -6.14
C ARG A 50 -3.87 10.49 -6.83
N TYR A 51 -3.56 9.20 -6.80
CA TYR A 51 -2.52 8.59 -7.61
C TYR A 51 -3.20 7.73 -8.67
N SER A 52 -2.89 7.99 -9.92
CA SER A 52 -3.40 7.22 -11.05
C SER A 52 -2.30 7.11 -12.10
N VAL A 53 -1.95 5.87 -12.43
CA VAL A 53 -0.86 5.57 -13.35
C VAL A 53 -1.36 4.69 -14.48
N ASP A 54 -1.11 5.11 -15.70
CA ASP A 54 -1.42 4.34 -16.90
C ASP A 54 -0.33 3.32 -17.21
N SER A 55 -0.65 2.03 -17.09
CA SER A 55 0.24 0.91 -17.37
C SER A 55 0.06 0.33 -18.78
N SER A 56 -0.66 0.98 -19.67
CA SER A 56 -1.00 0.43 -21.00
C SER A 56 0.23 0.12 -21.85
N LYS A 57 1.30 0.91 -21.75
CA LYS A 57 2.56 0.64 -22.43
C LYS A 57 3.18 -0.71 -22.01
N LEU A 58 3.14 -1.02 -20.73
CA LEU A 58 3.63 -2.28 -20.18
C LEU A 58 2.70 -3.45 -20.53
N SER A 59 1.40 -3.25 -20.39
CA SER A 59 0.42 -4.30 -20.73
C SER A 59 0.39 -4.61 -22.23
N GLY A 60 0.75 -3.65 -23.08
CA GLY A 60 0.94 -3.87 -24.52
C GLY A 60 2.06 -4.87 -24.85
N LEU A 61 2.98 -5.13 -23.92
CA LEU A 61 4.02 -6.17 -24.03
C LEU A 61 3.55 -7.55 -23.50
N GLY A 62 2.28 -7.68 -23.11
CA GLY A 62 1.73 -8.91 -22.55
C GLY A 62 1.83 -9.05 -21.05
N TRP A 63 2.32 -8.02 -20.35
CA TRP A 63 2.36 -8.03 -18.88
C TRP A 63 0.99 -7.74 -18.29
N GLN A 64 0.65 -8.47 -17.24
CA GLN A 64 -0.51 -8.20 -16.39
C GLN A 64 -0.18 -8.52 -14.93
N PRO A 65 -0.79 -7.81 -13.96
CA PRO A 65 -0.67 -8.18 -12.56
C PRO A 65 -1.18 -9.61 -12.34
N LYS A 66 -0.45 -10.40 -11.56
CA LYS A 66 -0.87 -11.76 -11.17
C LYS A 66 -1.93 -11.76 -10.08
N HIS A 67 -1.96 -10.70 -9.28
CA HIS A 67 -2.87 -10.53 -8.14
C HIS A 67 -3.72 -9.30 -8.36
N SER A 68 -4.98 -9.37 -7.98
CA SER A 68 -5.86 -8.22 -7.95
C SER A 68 -6.37 -7.96 -6.53
N PHE A 69 -6.73 -6.71 -6.25
CA PHE A 69 -7.27 -6.31 -4.96
C PHE A 69 -8.53 -7.10 -4.59
N ASP A 70 -9.44 -7.29 -5.56
CA ASP A 70 -10.73 -7.95 -5.34
C ASP A 70 -10.65 -9.48 -5.40
N SER A 71 -9.54 -10.04 -5.87
CA SER A 71 -9.36 -11.49 -6.07
C SER A 71 -8.28 -12.09 -5.17
N GLY A 72 -8.21 -11.64 -3.92
CA GLY A 72 -7.34 -12.23 -2.91
C GLY A 72 -5.98 -11.56 -2.74
N GLY A 73 -5.65 -10.53 -3.51
CA GLY A 73 -4.34 -9.86 -3.41
C GLY A 73 -4.12 -9.18 -2.06
N LEU A 74 -5.13 -8.53 -1.52
CA LEU A 74 -5.04 -7.90 -0.19
C LEU A 74 -5.00 -8.95 0.93
N GLU A 75 -5.81 -9.99 0.82
CA GLU A 75 -5.84 -11.13 1.74
C GLU A 75 -4.46 -11.79 1.86
N GLU A 76 -3.84 -12.12 0.75
CA GLU A 76 -2.48 -12.68 0.72
C GLU A 76 -1.46 -11.75 1.37
N THR A 77 -1.58 -10.45 1.15
CA THR A 77 -0.71 -9.45 1.77
C THR A 77 -0.87 -9.43 3.29
N VAL A 78 -2.11 -9.43 3.78
CA VAL A 78 -2.39 -9.47 5.22
C VAL A 78 -1.84 -10.75 5.84
N ASP A 79 -2.04 -11.88 5.19
CA ASP A 79 -1.56 -13.18 5.68
C ASP A 79 -0.02 -13.21 5.69
N TRP A 80 0.62 -12.67 4.68
CA TRP A 80 2.07 -12.54 4.65
C TRP A 80 2.59 -11.75 5.87
N TYR A 81 1.99 -10.63 6.21
CA TYR A 81 2.36 -9.84 7.40
C TYR A 81 2.13 -10.61 8.71
N ARG A 82 1.08 -11.41 8.79
CA ARG A 82 0.84 -12.26 9.97
C ARG A 82 1.91 -13.33 10.15
N GLU A 83 2.37 -13.92 9.06
CA GLU A 83 3.35 -14.99 9.05
C GLU A 83 4.79 -14.51 9.22
N HIS A 84 5.07 -13.25 8.91
CA HIS A 84 6.42 -12.68 8.93
C HIS A 84 6.59 -11.58 9.98
N ARG A 85 6.09 -11.81 11.18
CA ARG A 85 6.20 -10.84 12.29
C ARG A 85 7.64 -10.55 12.67
N ASP A 86 8.48 -11.55 12.63
CA ASP A 86 9.93 -11.46 12.86
C ASP A 86 10.65 -10.51 11.90
N TRP A 87 10.09 -10.31 10.71
CA TRP A 87 10.62 -9.37 9.73
C TRP A 87 10.28 -7.91 10.03
N TRP A 88 9.05 -7.60 10.43
CA TRP A 88 8.60 -6.20 10.57
C TRP A 88 8.54 -5.70 12.03
N GLU A 89 8.38 -6.57 13.01
CA GLU A 89 8.32 -6.15 14.42
C GLU A 89 9.59 -5.44 14.88
N PRO A 90 10.80 -5.90 14.56
CA PRO A 90 12.03 -5.18 14.92
C PRO A 90 12.10 -3.77 14.32
N ILE A 91 11.59 -3.59 13.11
CA ILE A 91 11.55 -2.28 12.43
C ILE A 91 10.63 -1.32 13.20
N LYS A 92 9.49 -1.80 13.71
CA LYS A 92 8.52 -0.98 14.45
C LYS A 92 8.90 -0.66 15.88
N SER A 93 9.73 -1.47 16.50
CA SER A 93 10.08 -1.36 17.92
C SER A 93 11.23 -0.39 18.22
N GLY A 94 11.87 0.21 17.24
CA GLY A 94 13.04 1.07 17.41
C GLY A 94 12.82 2.53 17.02
N ASP A 95 13.79 3.09 16.31
CA ASP A 95 13.80 4.49 15.88
C ASP A 95 12.61 4.90 15.03
N TYR A 96 12.00 3.95 14.31
CA TYR A 96 10.80 4.21 13.51
C TYR A 96 9.61 4.65 14.37
N LYS A 97 9.41 4.04 15.53
CA LYS A 97 8.33 4.43 16.44
C LYS A 97 8.54 5.85 16.95
N ARG A 98 9.77 6.20 17.34
CA ARG A 98 10.12 7.56 17.76
C ARG A 98 9.84 8.57 16.64
N TYR A 99 10.30 8.28 15.42
CA TYR A 99 10.05 9.12 14.25
C TYR A 99 8.54 9.31 13.99
N TYR A 100 7.77 8.24 14.07
CA TYR A 100 6.33 8.27 13.88
C TYR A 100 5.66 9.17 14.94
N ASP A 101 5.98 8.98 16.19
CA ASP A 101 5.42 9.75 17.30
C ASP A 101 5.75 11.25 17.15
N GLU A 102 6.98 11.60 16.78
CA GLU A 102 7.41 12.98 16.54
C GLU A 102 6.65 13.63 15.35
N GLN A 103 6.47 12.91 14.24
CA GLN A 103 5.82 13.44 13.05
C GLN A 103 4.30 13.58 13.17
N TYR A 104 3.67 12.72 13.92
CA TYR A 104 2.21 12.65 13.99
C TYR A 104 1.62 13.18 15.29
N ALA A 105 2.39 13.33 16.36
CA ALA A 105 1.90 13.86 17.61
C ALA A 105 1.25 15.26 17.46
N ALA A 106 1.81 16.11 16.62
CA ALA A 106 1.28 17.43 16.32
C ALA A 106 0.03 17.42 15.42
N ARG A 107 -0.26 16.30 14.76
CA ARG A 107 -1.39 16.11 13.83
C ARG A 107 -2.54 15.32 14.42
N LEU A 108 -2.33 14.72 15.57
CA LEU A 108 -3.35 14.03 16.36
C LEU A 108 -4.07 15.07 17.26
N ALA A 109 -4.71 15.99 16.62
CA ALA A 109 -5.49 17.00 17.34
C ALA A 109 -6.93 16.52 17.55
#